data_740e2faae066312d4c94e2866db3deb3
#
_entry.id   740e2faae066312d4c94e2866db3deb3
#
_cell.length_a   1.000
_cell.length_b   1.000
_cell.length_c   1.000
_cell.angle_alpha   90.00
_cell.angle_beta   90.00
_cell.angle_gamma   90.00
#
_symmetry.space_group_name_H-M   'P 1'
#
loop_
_entity.id
_entity.type
_entity.pdbx_description
1 polymer ?
#
loop_
_entity_poly.entity_id
_entity_poly.type
_entity_poly.pdbx_seq_one_letter_code
_entity_poly.pdbx_strand_id
1 'polypeptide(L)'
;MLFGRLIFLVCLWVVAAPGWAQPDAGVQSRYRLGTGDVISITVFGEDDLKTERVRLTDAGTISYPILGEISVSGKTVGDIEKMITEGLRGRYLVNPRVSVTIDEYRPYFINGQIEKGGSYPFQPGMTVRKAVTIAGGFKERASLSKILVVREGDLTNTPVKVDLNAPIYPGDIITVEESFF
;
A
#
# COMPACT_ATOMS: atom_id res chain seq x y z
N MET A 1 18.55 -2.44 -82.42
CA MET A 1 18.51 -1.39 -81.37
C MET A 1 17.47 -1.78 -80.35
N LEU A 2 17.87 -2.47 -79.30
CA LEU A 2 16.97 -2.88 -78.17
C LEU A 2 17.65 -2.40 -76.88
N PHE A 3 17.07 -1.36 -76.25
CA PHE A 3 17.47 -0.89 -74.93
C PHE A 3 16.75 -1.71 -73.86
N GLY A 4 17.48 -2.57 -73.18
CA GLY A 4 17.00 -3.30 -71.99
C GLY A 4 17.02 -2.39 -70.75
N ARG A 5 15.84 -2.12 -70.19
CA ARG A 5 15.70 -1.48 -68.88
C ARG A 5 15.90 -2.48 -67.77
N LEU A 6 17.02 -2.36 -67.07
CA LEU A 6 17.32 -3.11 -65.85
C LEU A 6 16.62 -2.40 -64.67
N ILE A 7 15.58 -3.00 -64.13
CA ILE A 7 14.91 -2.54 -62.90
C ILE A 7 15.64 -3.11 -61.71
N PHE A 8 16.34 -2.26 -60.95
CA PHE A 8 16.96 -2.60 -59.69
C PHE A 8 15.91 -2.58 -58.55
N LEU A 9 15.54 -3.77 -58.07
CA LEU A 9 14.62 -3.94 -56.98
C LEU A 9 15.45 -3.80 -55.69
N VAL A 10 15.38 -2.63 -55.04
CA VAL A 10 16.00 -2.38 -53.73
C VAL A 10 15.07 -2.98 -52.66
N CYS A 11 15.39 -4.15 -52.13
CA CYS A 11 14.75 -4.71 -50.97
C CYS A 11 15.17 -3.93 -49.72
N LEU A 12 14.29 -3.08 -49.22
CA LEU A 12 14.45 -2.38 -47.94
C LEU A 12 14.24 -3.35 -46.80
N TRP A 13 15.32 -3.87 -46.18
CA TRP A 13 15.25 -4.63 -44.96
C TRP A 13 14.98 -3.67 -43.80
N VAL A 14 13.75 -3.69 -43.28
CA VAL A 14 13.39 -3.06 -42.01
C VAL A 14 13.95 -3.91 -40.87
N VAL A 15 15.06 -3.51 -40.34
CA VAL A 15 15.60 -4.10 -39.10
C VAL A 15 14.73 -3.63 -37.95
N ALA A 16 13.82 -4.50 -37.49
CA ALA A 16 13.10 -4.29 -36.23
C ALA A 16 14.10 -4.32 -35.08
N ALA A 17 14.42 -3.16 -34.51
CA ALA A 17 15.22 -3.08 -33.30
C ALA A 17 14.44 -3.76 -32.15
N PRO A 18 15.06 -4.67 -31.37
CA PRO A 18 14.43 -5.20 -30.20
C PRO A 18 14.19 -4.05 -29.23
N GLY A 19 12.90 -3.78 -28.95
CA GLY A 19 12.51 -2.83 -27.91
C GLY A 19 13.10 -3.31 -26.59
N TRP A 20 14.03 -2.56 -26.07
CA TRP A 20 14.54 -2.75 -24.72
C TRP A 20 13.37 -2.46 -23.78
N ALA A 21 12.81 -3.52 -23.19
CA ALA A 21 11.85 -3.37 -22.09
C ALA A 21 12.54 -2.55 -21.02
N GLN A 22 12.07 -1.32 -20.81
CA GLN A 22 12.50 -0.54 -19.66
C GLN A 22 12.13 -1.35 -18.41
N PRO A 23 13.06 -1.51 -17.43
CA PRO A 23 12.72 -2.12 -16.17
C PRO A 23 11.58 -1.27 -15.58
N ASP A 24 10.48 -1.94 -15.24
CA ASP A 24 9.35 -1.33 -14.56
C ASP A 24 9.88 -0.48 -13.41
N ALA A 25 9.66 0.83 -13.49
CA ALA A 25 9.82 1.72 -12.35
C ALA A 25 8.94 1.11 -11.26
N GLY A 26 9.58 0.50 -10.25
CA GLY A 26 8.95 -0.37 -9.27
C GLY A 26 7.60 0.21 -8.84
N VAL A 27 6.58 -0.62 -8.80
CA VAL A 27 5.23 -0.25 -8.37
C VAL A 27 5.34 0.23 -6.93
N GLN A 28 5.54 1.53 -6.76
CA GLN A 28 5.62 2.14 -5.44
C GLN A 28 4.25 1.98 -4.78
N SER A 29 4.26 1.45 -3.58
CA SER A 29 3.05 1.32 -2.78
C SER A 29 2.34 2.67 -2.67
N ARG A 30 1.07 2.72 -3.06
CA ARG A 30 0.21 3.90 -2.89
C ARG A 30 -0.37 4.00 -1.49
N TYR A 31 -0.06 3.03 -0.64
CA TYR A 31 -0.53 3.04 0.72
C TYR A 31 0.05 4.23 1.49
N ARG A 32 -0.82 4.92 2.21
CA ARG A 32 -0.45 6.04 3.07
C ARG A 32 -0.47 5.58 4.52
N LEU A 33 0.66 5.76 5.18
CA LEU A 33 0.82 5.40 6.57
C LEU A 33 -0.14 6.20 7.46
N GLY A 34 -0.61 5.54 8.51
CA GLY A 34 -1.47 6.15 9.52
C GLY A 34 -1.07 5.69 10.93
N THR A 35 -1.71 6.29 11.91
CA THR A 35 -1.51 5.98 13.33
C THR A 35 -1.69 4.49 13.59
N GLY A 36 -0.75 3.89 14.29
CA GLY A 36 -0.76 2.47 14.63
C GLY A 36 -0.02 1.56 13.67
N ASP A 37 0.31 2.01 12.44
CA ASP A 37 1.20 1.26 11.54
C ASP A 37 2.58 1.10 12.19
N VAL A 38 3.26 0.01 11.88
CA VAL A 38 4.63 -0.27 12.33
C VAL A 38 5.55 -0.34 11.13
N ILE A 39 6.63 0.42 11.17
CA ILE A 39 7.61 0.47 10.08
C ILE A 39 9.03 0.20 10.60
N SER A 40 9.87 -0.27 9.70
CA SER A 40 11.33 -0.34 9.90
C SER A 40 12.03 0.52 8.84
N ILE A 41 13.09 1.18 9.26
CA ILE A 41 13.91 2.06 8.42
C ILE A 41 15.34 1.56 8.46
N THR A 42 15.93 1.35 7.30
CA THR A 42 17.32 0.91 7.14
C THR A 42 18.07 1.89 6.25
N VAL A 43 19.25 2.31 6.71
CA VAL A 43 20.21 3.08 5.90
C VAL A 43 21.37 2.14 5.59
N PHE A 44 21.58 1.86 4.31
CA PHE A 44 22.60 0.88 3.91
C PHE A 44 24.01 1.35 4.25
N GLY A 45 24.70 0.53 5.03
CA GLY A 45 26.06 0.80 5.51
C GLY A 45 26.14 1.60 6.82
N GLU A 46 24.98 1.93 7.43
CA GLU A 46 24.90 2.75 8.66
C GLU A 46 23.98 2.08 9.67
N ASP A 47 24.50 1.10 10.40
CA ASP A 47 23.69 0.33 11.38
C ASP A 47 23.16 1.18 12.52
N ASP A 48 23.89 2.24 12.92
CA ASP A 48 23.49 3.19 13.97
C ASP A 48 22.25 4.04 13.57
N LEU A 49 21.93 4.10 12.29
CA LEU A 49 20.75 4.80 11.77
C LEU A 49 19.58 3.87 11.46
N LYS A 50 19.72 2.59 11.77
CA LYS A 50 18.65 1.61 11.64
C LYS A 50 17.62 1.81 12.74
N THR A 51 16.36 1.79 12.36
CA THR A 51 15.23 1.87 13.31
C THR A 51 14.27 0.73 13.00
N GLU A 52 14.10 -0.19 13.93
CA GLU A 52 13.29 -1.39 13.74
C GLU A 52 11.95 -1.27 14.49
N ARG A 53 10.88 -1.68 13.83
CA ARG A 53 9.54 -1.86 14.40
C ARG A 53 9.03 -0.63 15.18
N VAL A 54 9.22 0.53 14.61
CA VAL A 54 8.67 1.76 15.19
C VAL A 54 7.20 1.90 14.84
N ARG A 55 6.36 2.03 15.87
CA ARG A 55 4.92 2.30 15.71
C ARG A 55 4.69 3.80 15.57
N LEU A 56 3.89 4.17 14.57
CA LEU A 56 3.45 5.54 14.41
C LEU A 56 2.62 5.98 15.61
N THR A 57 2.99 7.13 16.17
CA THR A 57 2.29 7.74 17.31
C THR A 57 0.93 8.29 16.88
N ASP A 58 0.12 8.71 17.84
CA ASP A 58 -1.14 9.41 17.62
C ASP A 58 -0.96 10.76 16.90
N ALA A 59 0.19 11.41 17.09
CA ALA A 59 0.59 12.60 16.33
C ALA A 59 0.97 12.30 14.87
N GLY A 60 1.07 11.03 14.49
CA GLY A 60 1.49 10.62 13.14
C GLY A 60 2.97 10.82 12.87
N THR A 61 3.79 10.82 13.93
CA THR A 61 5.22 11.01 13.87
C THR A 61 5.98 9.78 14.34
N ILE A 62 7.26 9.75 14.03
CA ILE A 62 8.24 8.81 14.57
C ILE A 62 9.48 9.58 15.02
N SER A 63 10.15 9.10 16.06
CA SER A 63 11.48 9.59 16.44
C SER A 63 12.53 8.85 15.62
N TYR A 64 13.35 9.59 14.88
CA TYR A 64 14.40 9.04 14.03
C TYR A 64 15.79 9.58 14.44
N PRO A 65 16.82 8.72 14.49
CA PRO A 65 18.17 9.17 14.87
C PRO A 65 18.61 10.36 14.04
N ILE A 66 19.29 11.31 14.67
CA ILE A 66 19.86 12.53 14.06
C ILE A 66 18.82 13.55 13.57
N LEU A 67 17.72 13.08 12.91
CA LEU A 67 16.69 13.99 12.37
C LEU A 67 15.62 14.37 13.40
N GLY A 68 15.60 13.67 14.55
CA GLY A 68 14.60 13.93 15.59
C GLY A 68 13.23 13.40 15.22
N GLU A 69 12.19 14.15 15.55
CA GLU A 69 10.80 13.78 15.26
C GLU A 69 10.43 14.15 13.83
N ILE A 70 10.01 13.17 13.06
CA ILE A 70 9.59 13.33 11.65
C ILE A 70 8.13 12.93 11.46
N SER A 71 7.37 13.75 10.74
CA SER A 71 5.97 13.48 10.41
C SER A 71 5.89 12.50 9.24
N VAL A 72 5.22 11.36 9.44
CA VAL A 72 5.11 10.27 8.46
C VAL A 72 3.66 9.91 8.12
N SER A 73 2.69 10.35 8.92
CA SER A 73 1.26 10.14 8.65
C SER A 73 0.85 10.74 7.31
N GLY A 74 0.05 9.99 6.54
CA GLY A 74 -0.41 10.39 5.21
C GLY A 74 0.64 10.29 4.10
N LYS A 75 1.89 9.93 4.43
CA LYS A 75 2.97 9.74 3.46
C LYS A 75 3.05 8.27 3.01
N THR A 76 3.55 8.05 1.81
CA THR A 76 3.92 6.71 1.34
C THR A 76 5.32 6.34 1.85
N VAL A 77 5.67 5.06 1.82
CA VAL A 77 7.04 4.60 2.14
C VAL A 77 8.08 5.33 1.28
N GLY A 78 7.81 5.52 -0.01
CA GLY A 78 8.72 6.23 -0.91
C GLY A 78 8.89 7.72 -0.56
N ASP A 79 7.83 8.38 -0.08
CA ASP A 79 7.92 9.77 0.40
C ASP A 79 8.84 9.85 1.63
N ILE A 80 8.76 8.88 2.53
CA ILE A 80 9.59 8.83 3.75
C ILE A 80 11.05 8.52 3.39
N GLU A 81 11.29 7.54 2.51
CA GLU A 81 12.63 7.23 2.02
C GLU A 81 13.31 8.48 1.45
N LYS A 82 12.59 9.22 0.61
CA LYS A 82 13.07 10.49 0.03
C LYS A 82 13.36 11.53 1.11
N MET A 83 12.42 11.73 2.03
CA MET A 83 12.55 12.72 3.11
C MET A 83 13.77 12.45 4.00
N ILE A 84 13.97 11.19 4.41
CA ILE A 84 15.12 10.80 5.24
C ILE A 84 16.42 10.92 4.44
N THR A 85 16.43 10.47 3.17
CA THR A 85 17.57 10.60 2.27
C THR A 85 18.01 12.05 2.14
N GLU A 86 17.07 12.97 1.92
CA GLU A 86 17.35 14.41 1.81
C GLU A 86 17.84 15.01 3.15
N GLY A 87 17.25 14.59 4.27
CA GLY A 87 17.65 15.05 5.60
C GLY A 87 19.06 14.61 6.02
N LEU A 88 19.49 13.42 5.58
CA LEU A 88 20.83 12.89 5.88
C LEU A 88 21.90 13.39 4.90
N ARG A 89 21.51 13.74 3.67
CA ARG A 89 22.46 14.08 2.60
C ARG A 89 23.23 15.36 2.89
N GLY A 90 24.54 15.29 2.61
CA GLY A 90 25.47 16.44 2.67
C GLY A 90 25.89 16.83 4.08
N ARG A 91 25.00 16.76 5.06
CA ARG A 91 25.30 17.10 6.45
C ARG A 91 25.88 15.93 7.24
N TYR A 92 25.36 14.73 6.97
CA TYR A 92 25.74 13.51 7.70
C TYR A 92 26.34 12.46 6.78
N LEU A 93 25.74 12.25 5.60
CA LEU A 93 26.18 11.26 4.63
C LEU A 93 26.28 11.87 3.23
N VAL A 94 27.23 11.38 2.42
CA VAL A 94 27.44 11.88 1.05
C VAL A 94 26.34 11.34 0.12
N ASN A 95 26.07 10.03 0.19
CA ASN A 95 25.11 9.37 -0.67
C ASN A 95 24.27 8.33 0.11
N PRO A 96 23.38 8.76 1.01
CA PRO A 96 22.56 7.84 1.78
C PRO A 96 21.59 7.06 0.89
N ARG A 97 21.50 5.75 1.15
CA ARG A 97 20.49 4.87 0.57
C ARG A 97 19.58 4.37 1.67
N VAL A 98 18.33 4.83 1.65
CA VAL A 98 17.33 4.55 2.67
C VAL A 98 16.30 3.59 2.12
N SER A 99 15.90 2.61 2.91
CA SER A 99 14.77 1.72 2.65
C SER A 99 13.82 1.74 3.81
N VAL A 100 12.54 1.88 3.52
CA VAL A 100 11.45 1.85 4.51
C VAL A 100 10.54 0.69 4.21
N THR A 101 10.28 -0.15 5.21
CA THR A 101 9.36 -1.29 5.11
C THR A 101 8.22 -1.15 6.09
N ILE A 102 7.04 -1.63 5.71
CA ILE A 102 5.90 -1.74 6.63
C ILE A 102 5.94 -3.14 7.23
N ASP A 103 6.14 -3.23 8.53
CA ASP A 103 6.18 -4.50 9.26
C ASP A 103 4.79 -4.95 9.66
N GLU A 104 3.97 -3.99 10.12
CA GLU A 104 2.57 -4.24 10.50
C GLU A 104 1.69 -3.09 10.04
N TYR A 105 0.57 -3.44 9.40
CA TYR A 105 -0.50 -2.50 9.13
C TYR A 105 -1.41 -2.40 10.36
N ARG A 106 -1.98 -1.23 10.59
CA ARG A 106 -3.04 -1.10 11.59
C ARG A 106 -4.22 -2.04 11.27
N PRO A 107 -4.92 -2.55 12.30
CA PRO A 107 -5.98 -3.53 12.11
C PRO A 107 -7.20 -2.93 11.41
N TYR A 108 -8.03 -3.80 10.83
CA TYR A 108 -9.41 -3.50 10.48
C TYR A 108 -10.35 -4.05 11.54
N PHE A 109 -11.58 -3.57 11.54
CA PHE A 109 -12.61 -3.96 12.50
C PHE A 109 -13.80 -4.56 11.76
N ILE A 110 -14.41 -5.59 12.34
CA ILE A 110 -15.61 -6.21 11.79
C ILE A 110 -16.62 -6.49 12.90
N ASN A 111 -17.88 -6.16 12.65
CA ASN A 111 -18.96 -6.32 13.63
C ASN A 111 -20.30 -6.67 12.96
N GLY A 112 -21.37 -6.76 13.77
CA GLY A 112 -22.72 -7.09 13.35
C GLY A 112 -22.99 -8.60 13.30
N GLN A 113 -23.59 -9.09 12.22
CA GLN A 113 -23.98 -10.48 12.05
C GLN A 113 -22.80 -11.36 11.59
N ILE A 114 -21.75 -11.36 12.39
CA ILE A 114 -20.50 -12.10 12.20
C ILE A 114 -20.24 -12.95 13.46
N GLU A 115 -19.75 -14.18 13.28
CA GLU A 115 -19.51 -15.11 14.39
C GLU A 115 -18.57 -14.54 15.45
N LYS A 116 -17.44 -13.98 15.02
CA LYS A 116 -16.43 -13.42 15.91
C LYS A 116 -16.12 -11.97 15.47
N GLY A 117 -16.99 -11.04 15.91
CA GLY A 117 -16.70 -9.61 15.72
C GLY A 117 -15.49 -9.17 16.53
N GLY A 118 -14.71 -8.23 15.98
CA GLY A 118 -13.52 -7.73 16.66
C GLY A 118 -12.54 -7.01 15.73
N SER A 119 -11.33 -6.86 16.23
CA SER A 119 -10.19 -6.26 15.52
C SER A 119 -9.30 -7.37 14.96
N TYR A 120 -8.90 -7.23 13.70
CA TYR A 120 -8.09 -8.23 13.00
C TYR A 120 -6.92 -7.59 12.26
N PRO A 121 -5.75 -8.25 12.21
CA PRO A 121 -4.60 -7.73 11.47
C PRO A 121 -4.91 -7.66 9.97
N PHE A 122 -4.56 -6.52 9.37
CA PHE A 122 -4.73 -6.34 7.94
C PHE A 122 -3.56 -6.98 7.17
N GLN A 123 -3.87 -7.49 5.99
CA GLN A 123 -2.89 -7.96 5.01
C GLN A 123 -3.21 -7.38 3.63
N PRO A 124 -2.21 -7.01 2.80
CA PRO A 124 -2.45 -6.55 1.44
C PRO A 124 -3.28 -7.54 0.61
N GLY A 125 -4.21 -7.02 -0.17
CA GLY A 125 -5.13 -7.85 -0.97
C GLY A 125 -6.30 -8.45 -0.20
N MET A 126 -6.61 -7.92 0.98
CA MET A 126 -7.82 -8.29 1.74
C MET A 126 -9.09 -7.80 1.03
N THR A 127 -10.14 -8.61 1.14
CA THR A 127 -11.51 -8.29 0.71
C THR A 127 -12.47 -8.54 1.86
N VAL A 128 -13.68 -8.01 1.75
CA VAL A 128 -14.76 -8.26 2.71
C VAL A 128 -14.95 -9.77 2.92
N ARG A 129 -14.96 -10.57 1.86
CA ARG A 129 -15.08 -12.03 1.93
C ARG A 129 -13.99 -12.67 2.80
N LYS A 130 -12.74 -12.28 2.59
CA LYS A 130 -11.60 -12.79 3.38
C LYS A 130 -11.73 -12.36 4.85
N ALA A 131 -12.11 -11.11 5.11
CA ALA A 131 -12.31 -10.59 6.45
C ALA A 131 -13.39 -11.37 7.21
N VAL A 132 -14.53 -11.60 6.57
CA VAL A 132 -15.62 -12.41 7.14
C VAL A 132 -15.16 -13.83 7.42
N THR A 133 -14.41 -14.44 6.51
CA THR A 133 -13.88 -15.82 6.71
C THR A 133 -12.98 -15.90 7.93
N ILE A 134 -12.07 -14.93 8.11
CA ILE A 134 -11.17 -14.87 9.27
C ILE A 134 -11.97 -14.67 10.57
N ALA A 135 -13.05 -13.88 10.50
CA ALA A 135 -13.95 -13.64 11.64
C ALA A 135 -14.94 -14.80 11.94
N GLY A 136 -14.73 -15.97 11.32
CA GLY A 136 -15.51 -17.18 11.60
C GLY A 136 -16.77 -17.33 10.74
N GLY A 137 -17.01 -16.43 9.80
CA GLY A 137 -18.18 -16.48 8.89
C GLY A 137 -19.35 -15.62 9.35
N PHE A 138 -20.42 -15.70 8.56
CA PHE A 138 -21.68 -15.02 8.84
C PHE A 138 -22.54 -15.80 9.83
N LYS A 139 -23.23 -15.09 10.71
CA LYS A 139 -24.33 -15.66 11.47
C LYS A 139 -25.52 -15.98 10.57
N GLU A 140 -26.45 -16.80 11.07
CA GLU A 140 -27.62 -17.29 10.33
C GLU A 140 -28.48 -16.15 9.78
N ARG A 141 -28.61 -15.05 10.50
CA ARG A 141 -29.43 -13.89 10.12
C ARG A 141 -28.68 -12.80 9.39
N ALA A 142 -27.48 -13.06 8.90
CA ALA A 142 -26.68 -12.07 8.20
C ALA A 142 -27.26 -11.72 6.83
N SER A 143 -27.28 -10.43 6.51
CA SER A 143 -27.63 -9.96 5.17
C SER A 143 -26.41 -9.85 4.28
N LEU A 144 -26.29 -10.70 3.27
CA LEU A 144 -25.21 -10.65 2.29
C LEU A 144 -25.29 -9.43 1.37
N SER A 145 -26.43 -8.75 1.34
CA SER A 145 -26.67 -7.56 0.52
C SER A 145 -26.57 -6.24 1.30
N LYS A 146 -26.39 -6.31 2.62
CA LYS A 146 -26.30 -5.13 3.51
C LYS A 146 -25.00 -5.20 4.32
N ILE A 147 -23.89 -5.11 3.59
CA ILE A 147 -22.56 -5.00 4.18
C ILE A 147 -22.13 -3.54 3.98
N LEU A 148 -21.79 -2.89 5.07
CA LEU A 148 -21.39 -1.50 5.12
C LEU A 148 -19.93 -1.40 5.52
N VAL A 149 -19.20 -0.46 4.93
CA VAL A 149 -17.82 -0.15 5.31
C VAL A 149 -17.72 1.34 5.57
N VAL A 150 -17.22 1.69 6.75
CA VAL A 150 -16.73 3.03 7.05
C VAL A 150 -15.24 3.04 6.82
N ARG A 151 -14.77 3.94 5.95
CA ARG A 151 -13.35 4.07 5.63
C ARG A 151 -12.65 4.90 6.69
N GLU A 152 -11.48 4.45 7.11
CA GLU A 152 -10.64 5.30 7.93
C GLU A 152 -10.20 6.54 7.14
N GLY A 153 -10.22 7.71 7.80
CA GLY A 153 -9.94 9.00 7.16
C GLY A 153 -11.14 9.65 6.48
N ASP A 154 -12.29 8.98 6.42
CA ASP A 154 -13.55 9.64 6.10
C ASP A 154 -14.06 10.41 7.34
N LEU A 155 -13.86 11.71 7.34
CA LEU A 155 -14.26 12.62 8.43
C LEU A 155 -15.77 12.61 8.68
N THR A 156 -16.56 12.16 7.71
CA THR A 156 -18.01 12.08 7.83
C THR A 156 -18.47 10.76 8.45
N ASN A 157 -17.58 9.78 8.57
CA ASN A 157 -17.89 8.41 9.01
C ASN A 157 -19.08 7.80 8.26
N THR A 158 -19.22 8.11 6.97
CA THR A 158 -20.38 7.69 6.18
C THR A 158 -20.26 6.22 5.79
N PRO A 159 -21.18 5.34 6.23
CA PRO A 159 -21.16 3.95 5.83
C PRO A 159 -21.44 3.81 4.32
N VAL A 160 -20.57 3.14 3.60
CA VAL A 160 -20.74 2.84 2.18
C VAL A 160 -21.10 1.37 2.02
N LYS A 161 -22.17 1.10 1.27
CA LYS A 161 -22.58 -0.27 0.95
C LYS A 161 -21.58 -0.89 -0.03
N VAL A 162 -21.13 -2.11 0.29
CA VAL A 162 -20.15 -2.84 -0.50
C VAL A 162 -20.58 -4.28 -0.75
N ASP A 163 -19.93 -4.94 -1.72
CA ASP A 163 -20.07 -6.37 -1.95
C ASP A 163 -18.95 -7.19 -1.29
N LEU A 164 -19.07 -8.52 -1.34
CA LEU A 164 -18.11 -9.44 -0.74
C LEU A 164 -16.70 -9.38 -1.38
N ASN A 165 -16.60 -8.94 -2.62
CA ASN A 165 -15.33 -8.86 -3.33
C ASN A 165 -14.68 -7.48 -3.20
N ALA A 166 -15.38 -6.53 -2.58
CA ALA A 166 -14.87 -5.19 -2.35
C ALA A 166 -13.55 -5.25 -1.54
N PRO A 167 -12.53 -4.49 -1.94
CA PRO A 167 -11.30 -4.40 -1.17
C PRO A 167 -11.55 -3.67 0.15
N ILE A 168 -10.89 -4.13 1.19
CA ILE A 168 -10.80 -3.43 2.48
C ILE A 168 -9.38 -2.90 2.67
N TYR A 169 -9.27 -1.91 3.54
CA TYR A 169 -8.02 -1.22 3.84
C TYR A 169 -7.76 -1.20 5.36
N PRO A 170 -6.52 -0.93 5.78
CA PRO A 170 -6.22 -0.76 7.21
C PRO A 170 -7.09 0.33 7.83
N GLY A 171 -7.61 0.04 9.02
CA GLY A 171 -8.49 0.95 9.75
C GLY A 171 -9.97 0.92 9.35
N ASP A 172 -10.36 0.20 8.29
CA ASP A 172 -11.76 0.07 7.90
C ASP A 172 -12.61 -0.58 8.98
N ILE A 173 -13.84 -0.11 9.14
CA ILE A 173 -14.86 -0.73 9.99
C ILE A 173 -15.92 -1.35 9.09
N ILE A 174 -16.02 -2.68 9.14
CA ILE A 174 -16.98 -3.48 8.38
C ILE A 174 -18.16 -3.81 9.28
N THR A 175 -19.37 -3.47 8.87
CA THR A 175 -20.60 -3.83 9.58
C THR A 175 -21.49 -4.69 8.69
N VAL A 176 -21.83 -5.88 9.19
CA VAL A 176 -22.78 -6.77 8.52
C VAL A 176 -24.13 -6.64 9.20
N GLU A 177 -25.11 -6.11 8.47
CA GLU A 177 -26.46 -5.93 9.01
C GLU A 177 -27.25 -7.23 9.03
N GLU A 178 -28.32 -7.22 9.80
CA GLU A 178 -29.27 -8.31 9.89
C GLU A 178 -30.21 -8.34 8.68
N SER A 179 -30.56 -9.53 8.21
CA SER A 179 -31.62 -9.75 7.26
C SER A 179 -32.98 -9.78 8.00
N PHE A 180 -33.91 -8.99 7.54
CA PHE A 180 -35.24 -8.92 8.15
C PHE A 180 -36.22 -10.00 7.65
N PHE A 181 -35.73 -10.94 6.81
CA PHE A 181 -36.54 -12.03 6.24
C PHE A 181 -35.77 -13.33 6.15
#